data_d1b1fadf2c79fcf4b300b541fc6985b3
#
_entry.id   d1b1fadf2c79fcf4b300b541fc6985b3
#
_cell.length_a   1.000
_cell.length_b   1.000
_cell.length_c   1.000
_cell.angle_alpha   90.00
_cell.angle_beta   90.00
_cell.angle_gamma   90.00
#
_symmetry.space_group_name_H-M   'P 1'
#
loop_
_entity.id
_entity.type
_entity.pdbx_description
1 polymer ?
#
loop_
_entity_poly.entity_id
_entity_poly.type
_entity_poly.pdbx_seq_one_letter_code
_entity_poly.pdbx_strand_id
1 'polypeptide(L)'
;SYSTYFTTLRTDVAGGSADDIFWISNAYLSGYADSGRLMDIGKTLGPKAASAWEPSVVEQFTRGGTLWGVPQLTDAGIAVYYNADLLAAAGVDVADLTALRWSPDGGDTLRPLLARLTVDADGRTAATPGFDAGRVRQWAYNAANDAQGIYLNYIGSAGGVFRAGDRFAFDNPGAVEAFTYLVRLINDDHVAPPASETNDNGDFSRNQFLAGRMALFQSGTYNLATVAGQAGFRWGVAMLPAGPTGRVSVTNGIAAAGNSASAHPDAVRRVLAWMGSTEGNQYVGRQGSAIPAVTSAQQVYFDYWLSKGVDVRPFFAVLNGPRIAAPGGAGFAAGNQVLKPYFDEMFLGRSDVATTLRRAQDAANAAAGR
;
A
#
# COMPACT_ATOMS: atom_id res chain seq x y z
N SER A 1 2.31 9.87 -11.46
CA SER A 1 2.39 9.00 -10.28
C SER A 1 1.31 9.35 -9.26
N TYR A 2 1.06 8.46 -8.30
CA TYR A 2 0.10 8.69 -7.20
C TYR A 2 0.42 9.98 -6.41
N SER A 3 1.66 10.14 -5.98
CA SER A 3 2.09 11.32 -5.23
C SER A 3 1.96 12.62 -6.02
N THR A 4 2.31 12.60 -7.31
CA THR A 4 2.17 13.76 -8.20
C THR A 4 0.71 14.20 -8.33
N TYR A 5 -0.22 13.24 -8.51
CA TYR A 5 -1.64 13.52 -8.61
C TYR A 5 -2.15 14.29 -7.38
N PHE A 6 -1.90 13.78 -6.17
CA PHE A 6 -2.39 14.44 -4.96
C PHE A 6 -1.67 15.75 -4.63
N THR A 7 -0.44 15.94 -5.08
CA THR A 7 0.25 17.23 -4.98
C THR A 7 -0.41 18.27 -5.88
N THR A 8 -0.69 17.92 -7.14
CA THR A 8 -1.37 18.80 -8.11
C THR A 8 -2.79 19.10 -7.64
N LEU A 9 -3.56 18.07 -7.28
CA LEU A 9 -4.93 18.23 -6.80
C LEU A 9 -5.04 19.22 -5.61
N ARG A 10 -4.10 19.17 -4.68
CA ARG A 10 -4.09 20.10 -3.55
C ARG A 10 -3.96 21.55 -4.01
N THR A 11 -3.10 21.79 -4.99
CA THR A 11 -2.93 23.12 -5.58
C THR A 11 -4.18 23.58 -6.32
N ASP A 12 -4.78 22.68 -7.11
CA ASP A 12 -5.97 22.98 -7.90
C ASP A 12 -7.20 23.23 -7.00
N VAL A 13 -7.39 22.44 -5.96
CA VAL A 13 -8.46 22.66 -4.98
C VAL A 13 -8.27 23.99 -4.25
N ALA A 14 -7.06 24.31 -3.82
CA ALA A 14 -6.76 25.58 -3.15
C ALA A 14 -6.94 26.78 -4.08
N GLY A 15 -6.51 26.63 -5.36
CA GLY A 15 -6.64 27.65 -6.40
C GLY A 15 -8.04 27.80 -7.00
N GLY A 16 -8.96 26.86 -6.72
CA GLY A 16 -10.30 26.86 -7.30
C GLY A 16 -10.36 26.37 -8.74
N SER A 17 -9.32 25.69 -9.22
CA SER A 17 -9.20 25.14 -10.59
C SER A 17 -9.40 23.62 -10.65
N ALA A 18 -9.78 22.98 -9.53
CA ALA A 18 -10.05 21.56 -9.50
C ALA A 18 -11.28 21.18 -10.33
N ASP A 19 -11.23 20.00 -10.95
CA ASP A 19 -12.33 19.42 -11.71
C ASP A 19 -13.63 19.32 -10.90
N ASP A 20 -14.76 19.12 -11.58
CA ASP A 20 -16.08 18.94 -10.96
C ASP A 20 -16.14 17.70 -10.06
N ILE A 21 -15.43 16.63 -10.45
CA ILE A 21 -15.27 15.38 -9.70
C ILE A 21 -13.80 14.99 -9.74
N PHE A 22 -13.25 14.64 -8.59
CA PHE A 22 -11.87 14.18 -8.48
C PHE A 22 -11.74 13.06 -7.45
N TRP A 23 -10.68 12.28 -7.55
CA TRP A 23 -10.38 11.24 -6.58
C TRP A 23 -9.67 11.79 -5.36
N ILE A 24 -10.12 11.35 -4.18
CA ILE A 24 -9.47 11.63 -2.90
C ILE A 24 -9.05 10.32 -2.23
N SER A 25 -7.91 10.37 -1.57
CA SER A 25 -7.46 9.33 -0.64
C SER A 25 -7.84 9.74 0.79
N ASN A 26 -8.12 8.76 1.64
CA ASN A 26 -8.35 9.00 3.07
C ASN A 26 -7.19 9.78 3.73
N ALA A 27 -5.97 9.60 3.27
CA ALA A 27 -4.79 10.32 3.75
C ALA A 27 -4.91 11.84 3.65
N TYR A 28 -5.59 12.33 2.63
CA TYR A 28 -5.74 13.78 2.36
C TYR A 28 -7.14 14.31 2.64
N LEU A 29 -8.08 13.44 3.01
CA LEU A 29 -9.49 13.79 3.22
C LEU A 29 -9.68 14.99 4.16
N SER A 30 -8.97 15.01 5.29
CA SER A 30 -9.14 16.04 6.30
C SER A 30 -8.91 17.45 5.74
N GLY A 31 -7.86 17.65 4.95
CA GLY A 31 -7.53 18.95 4.36
C GLY A 31 -8.62 19.45 3.42
N TYR A 32 -9.19 18.58 2.61
CA TYR A 32 -10.26 18.94 1.68
C TYR A 32 -11.60 19.14 2.39
N ALA A 33 -11.98 18.23 3.31
CA ALA A 33 -13.22 18.34 4.06
C ALA A 33 -13.26 19.60 4.93
N ASP A 34 -12.17 19.87 5.68
CA ASP A 34 -12.07 21.04 6.56
C ASP A 34 -12.01 22.37 5.78
N SER A 35 -11.57 22.35 4.53
CA SER A 35 -11.58 23.53 3.65
C SER A 35 -12.96 23.88 3.08
N GLY A 36 -13.98 23.02 3.27
CA GLY A 36 -15.31 23.20 2.70
C GLY A 36 -15.37 23.00 1.18
N ARG A 37 -14.35 22.36 0.58
CA ARG A 37 -14.23 22.17 -0.88
C ARG A 37 -14.90 20.91 -1.41
N LEU A 38 -15.45 20.06 -0.53
CA LEU A 38 -16.13 18.83 -0.90
C LEU A 38 -17.64 18.94 -0.76
N MET A 39 -18.38 18.25 -1.62
CA MET A 39 -19.81 18.05 -1.46
C MET A 39 -20.07 17.04 -0.34
N ASP A 40 -21.04 17.32 0.53
CA ASP A 40 -21.61 16.39 1.51
C ASP A 40 -22.41 15.31 0.76
N ILE A 41 -21.92 14.08 0.77
CA ILE A 41 -22.53 12.96 0.03
C ILE A 41 -23.91 12.60 0.58
N GLY A 42 -24.10 12.70 1.89
CA GLY A 42 -25.40 12.45 2.51
C GLY A 42 -26.48 13.45 2.06
N LYS A 43 -26.12 14.72 1.89
CA LYS A 43 -27.02 15.74 1.33
C LYS A 43 -27.19 15.59 -0.18
N THR A 44 -26.09 15.24 -0.88
CA THR A 44 -26.07 15.16 -2.36
C THR A 44 -26.86 13.95 -2.88
N LEU A 45 -26.68 12.77 -2.26
CA LEU A 45 -27.26 11.51 -2.72
C LEU A 45 -28.37 10.97 -1.79
N GLY A 46 -28.57 11.58 -0.66
CA GLY A 46 -29.53 11.17 0.37
C GLY A 46 -28.91 10.29 1.46
N PRO A 47 -29.58 10.21 2.64
CA PRO A 47 -29.02 9.59 3.85
C PRO A 47 -28.82 8.07 3.75
N LYS A 48 -29.45 7.42 2.77
CA LYS A 48 -29.33 5.98 2.54
C LYS A 48 -28.31 5.60 1.46
N ALA A 49 -27.64 6.57 0.84
CA ALA A 49 -26.71 6.30 -0.27
C ALA A 49 -25.61 5.28 0.08
N ALA A 50 -25.08 5.37 1.30
CA ALA A 50 -24.01 4.52 1.79
C ALA A 50 -24.46 3.14 2.29
N SER A 51 -25.76 2.83 2.33
CA SER A 51 -26.26 1.60 2.98
C SER A 51 -25.86 0.30 2.29
N ALA A 52 -25.48 0.36 1.04
CA ALA A 52 -25.01 -0.80 0.25
C ALA A 52 -23.48 -0.91 0.18
N TRP A 53 -22.75 0.07 0.70
CA TRP A 53 -21.29 0.11 0.64
C TRP A 53 -20.67 -0.57 1.85
N GLU A 54 -19.46 -1.09 1.64
CA GLU A 54 -18.65 -1.72 2.69
C GLU A 54 -18.43 -0.74 3.86
N PRO A 55 -18.85 -1.08 5.09
CA PRO A 55 -18.77 -0.15 6.24
C PRO A 55 -17.37 0.40 6.51
N SER A 56 -16.34 -0.43 6.36
CA SER A 56 -14.95 -0.03 6.58
C SER A 56 -14.48 1.03 5.59
N VAL A 57 -15.02 1.05 4.37
CA VAL A 57 -14.71 2.05 3.35
C VAL A 57 -15.47 3.35 3.61
N VAL A 58 -16.75 3.25 4.04
CA VAL A 58 -17.54 4.41 4.44
C VAL A 58 -16.88 5.14 5.61
N GLU A 59 -16.39 4.40 6.60
CA GLU A 59 -15.68 4.97 7.74
C GLU A 59 -14.44 5.77 7.31
N GLN A 60 -13.66 5.27 6.37
CA GLN A 60 -12.45 5.93 5.87
C GLN A 60 -12.72 7.31 5.25
N PHE A 61 -13.90 7.53 4.68
CA PHE A 61 -14.30 8.79 4.04
C PHE A 61 -15.32 9.60 4.85
N THR A 62 -15.59 9.19 6.08
CA THR A 62 -16.43 9.92 7.03
C THR A 62 -15.58 10.75 7.98
N ARG A 63 -15.87 12.06 8.06
CA ARG A 63 -15.20 12.99 8.98
C ARG A 63 -16.22 13.93 9.60
N GLY A 64 -16.17 14.06 10.92
CA GLY A 64 -17.15 14.90 11.66
C GLY A 64 -18.60 14.46 11.47
N GLY A 65 -18.85 13.16 11.28
CA GLY A 65 -20.17 12.59 10.99
C GLY A 65 -20.68 12.81 9.56
N THR A 66 -19.88 13.43 8.68
CA THR A 66 -20.24 13.69 7.28
C THR A 66 -19.43 12.81 6.36
N LEU A 67 -20.06 12.16 5.39
CA LEU A 67 -19.44 11.38 4.34
C LEU A 67 -19.06 12.31 3.17
N TRP A 68 -17.77 12.31 2.78
CA TRP A 68 -17.21 13.28 1.86
C TRP A 68 -16.84 12.71 0.47
N GLY A 69 -17.03 11.42 0.26
CA GLY A 69 -16.72 10.80 -1.04
C GLY A 69 -17.51 9.52 -1.27
N VAL A 70 -17.72 9.20 -2.52
CA VAL A 70 -18.30 7.94 -3.00
C VAL A 70 -17.17 6.96 -3.20
N PRO A 71 -17.10 5.84 -2.45
CA PRO A 71 -16.02 4.85 -2.60
C PRO A 71 -15.93 4.32 -4.03
N GLN A 72 -14.71 4.28 -4.58
CA GLN A 72 -14.46 3.86 -5.95
C GLN A 72 -13.44 2.75 -6.08
N LEU A 73 -12.22 2.99 -5.58
CA LEU A 73 -11.15 2.02 -5.61
C LEU A 73 -10.96 1.52 -4.20
N THR A 74 -11.64 0.43 -3.87
CA THR A 74 -11.49 -0.23 -2.58
C THR A 74 -10.32 -1.19 -2.70
N ASP A 75 -9.32 -0.99 -1.83
CA ASP A 75 -8.23 -1.95 -1.71
C ASP A 75 -8.61 -3.05 -0.71
N ALA A 76 -8.18 -4.26 -1.03
CA ALA A 76 -8.05 -5.32 -0.04
C ALA A 76 -6.76 -5.11 0.79
N GLY A 77 -6.28 -6.15 1.47
CA GLY A 77 -5.00 -6.11 2.14
C GLY A 77 -3.82 -6.19 1.18
N ILE A 78 -2.63 -6.13 1.76
CA ILE A 78 -1.38 -6.36 1.05
C ILE A 78 -1.10 -7.88 1.01
N ALA A 79 -0.53 -8.33 -0.11
CA ALA A 79 -0.11 -9.72 -0.31
C ALA A 79 1.22 -9.77 -1.07
N VAL A 80 1.72 -10.96 -1.34
CA VAL A 80 2.98 -11.16 -2.05
C VAL A 80 2.69 -11.78 -3.41
N TYR A 81 2.98 -11.07 -4.49
CA TYR A 81 3.10 -11.65 -5.82
C TYR A 81 4.38 -12.47 -5.89
N TYR A 82 4.33 -13.67 -6.40
CA TYR A 82 5.51 -14.52 -6.57
C TYR A 82 5.72 -14.91 -8.03
N ASN A 83 6.98 -14.99 -8.43
CA ASN A 83 7.39 -15.54 -9.71
C ASN A 83 7.60 -17.04 -9.54
N ALA A 84 6.66 -17.86 -10.04
CA ALA A 84 6.68 -19.30 -9.87
C ALA A 84 7.87 -19.97 -10.58
N ASP A 85 8.36 -19.37 -11.64
CA ASP A 85 9.51 -19.93 -12.38
C ASP A 85 10.81 -19.72 -11.60
N LEU A 86 10.98 -18.57 -10.94
CA LEU A 86 12.15 -18.33 -10.08
C LEU A 86 12.10 -19.17 -8.79
N LEU A 87 10.91 -19.37 -8.21
CA LEU A 87 10.75 -20.27 -7.07
C LEU A 87 11.13 -21.71 -7.44
N ALA A 88 10.61 -22.20 -8.57
CA ALA A 88 10.92 -23.55 -9.05
C ALA A 88 12.42 -23.72 -9.34
N ALA A 89 13.08 -22.74 -9.96
CA ALA A 89 14.52 -22.76 -10.23
C ALA A 89 15.35 -22.81 -8.92
N ALA A 90 14.85 -22.25 -7.83
CA ALA A 90 15.49 -22.30 -6.51
C ALA A 90 15.05 -23.52 -5.67
N GLY A 91 14.21 -24.43 -6.22
CA GLY A 91 13.68 -25.57 -5.48
C GLY A 91 12.79 -25.17 -4.29
N VAL A 92 12.03 -24.07 -4.43
CA VAL A 92 11.10 -23.57 -3.41
C VAL A 92 9.68 -23.94 -3.81
N ASP A 93 8.96 -24.61 -2.93
CA ASP A 93 7.53 -24.87 -3.13
C ASP A 93 6.72 -23.61 -2.81
N VAL A 94 5.69 -23.32 -3.61
CA VAL A 94 4.76 -22.24 -3.35
C VAL A 94 4.06 -22.39 -2.00
N ALA A 95 3.82 -23.63 -1.55
CA ALA A 95 3.25 -23.91 -0.25
C ALA A 95 4.09 -23.37 0.93
N ASP A 96 5.42 -23.31 0.77
CA ASP A 96 6.33 -22.77 1.78
C ASP A 96 6.08 -21.29 2.05
N LEU A 97 5.56 -20.55 1.08
CA LEU A 97 5.23 -19.12 1.23
C LEU A 97 4.14 -18.89 2.27
N THR A 98 3.29 -19.87 2.54
CA THR A 98 2.19 -19.74 3.51
C THR A 98 2.68 -19.69 4.96
N ALA A 99 3.86 -20.25 5.24
CA ALA A 99 4.47 -20.32 6.55
C ALA A 99 5.51 -19.24 6.83
N LEU A 100 5.72 -18.30 5.89
CA LEU A 100 6.76 -17.28 6.04
C LEU A 100 6.53 -16.39 7.26
N ARG A 101 7.59 -16.21 8.02
CA ARG A 101 7.67 -15.32 9.18
C ARG A 101 8.95 -14.53 9.13
N TRP A 102 8.83 -13.27 9.46
CA TRP A 102 9.97 -12.44 9.82
C TRP A 102 10.04 -12.30 11.34
N SER A 103 11.22 -12.27 11.89
CA SER A 103 11.44 -12.12 13.33
C SER A 103 12.84 -11.56 13.60
N PRO A 104 12.99 -10.58 14.51
CA PRO A 104 14.29 -10.11 14.92
C PRO A 104 15.02 -11.12 15.82
N ASP A 105 14.27 -11.88 16.63
CA ASP A 105 14.79 -12.64 17.79
C ASP A 105 14.91 -14.16 17.57
N GLY A 106 14.71 -14.61 16.34
CA GLY A 106 14.77 -16.04 16.00
C GLY A 106 13.47 -16.59 15.43
N GLY A 107 13.52 -17.77 14.81
CA GLY A 107 12.39 -18.35 14.09
C GLY A 107 12.04 -17.61 12.79
N ASP A 108 12.94 -16.76 12.29
CA ASP A 108 12.83 -16.09 10.99
C ASP A 108 12.98 -17.12 9.88
N THR A 109 11.94 -17.28 9.07
CA THR A 109 11.95 -18.13 7.88
C THR A 109 12.00 -17.32 6.59
N LEU A 110 11.75 -16.00 6.67
CA LEU A 110 11.77 -15.12 5.50
C LEU A 110 13.21 -14.88 5.01
N ARG A 111 14.11 -14.39 5.87
CA ARG A 111 15.49 -14.06 5.46
C ARG A 111 16.26 -15.25 4.85
N PRO A 112 16.21 -16.48 5.41
CA PRO A 112 16.85 -17.64 4.78
C PRO A 112 16.30 -17.94 3.38
N LEU A 113 14.98 -17.78 3.19
CA LEU A 113 14.37 -17.94 1.87
C LEU A 113 14.83 -16.85 0.90
N LEU A 114 14.82 -15.59 1.34
CA LEU A 114 15.25 -14.46 0.51
C LEU A 114 16.71 -14.60 0.08
N ALA A 115 17.59 -15.08 0.96
CA ALA A 115 18.99 -15.34 0.62
C ALA A 115 19.16 -16.43 -0.47
N ARG A 116 18.30 -17.45 -0.47
CA ARG A 116 18.28 -18.49 -1.54
C ARG A 116 17.75 -17.95 -2.86
N LEU A 117 16.84 -16.98 -2.84
CA LEU A 117 16.19 -16.42 -4.02
C LEU A 117 16.94 -15.23 -4.63
N THR A 118 17.93 -14.66 -3.93
CA THR A 118 18.75 -13.57 -4.45
C THR A 118 19.97 -14.15 -5.15
N VAL A 119 20.23 -13.74 -6.39
CA VAL A 119 21.26 -14.34 -7.24
C VAL A 119 22.12 -13.25 -7.86
N ASP A 120 23.46 -13.40 -7.80
CA ASP A 120 24.42 -12.51 -8.45
C ASP A 120 24.63 -12.84 -9.95
N ALA A 121 25.46 -12.06 -10.62
CA ALA A 121 25.78 -12.22 -12.03
C ALA A 121 26.49 -13.55 -12.33
N ASP A 122 27.19 -14.13 -11.34
CA ASP A 122 27.91 -15.41 -11.50
C ASP A 122 27.03 -16.63 -11.14
N GLY A 123 25.76 -16.39 -10.76
CA GLY A 123 24.80 -17.43 -10.42
C GLY A 123 24.87 -17.92 -8.97
N ARG A 124 25.62 -17.23 -8.10
CA ARG A 124 25.69 -17.55 -6.67
C ARG A 124 24.51 -16.90 -5.94
N THR A 125 23.97 -17.62 -4.96
CA THR A 125 22.91 -17.06 -4.12
C THR A 125 23.50 -16.27 -2.95
N ALA A 126 22.73 -15.35 -2.37
CA ALA A 126 23.15 -14.61 -1.18
C ALA A 126 23.41 -15.53 0.04
N ALA A 127 22.93 -16.78 0.00
CA ALA A 127 23.25 -17.81 1.00
C ALA A 127 24.61 -18.49 0.76
N THR A 128 25.30 -18.21 -0.35
CA THR A 128 26.51 -18.92 -0.76
C THR A 128 27.77 -18.07 -0.55
N PRO A 129 28.85 -18.62 0.01
CA PRO A 129 30.12 -17.90 0.12
C PRO A 129 30.59 -17.37 -1.24
N GLY A 130 31.06 -16.12 -1.29
CA GLY A 130 31.53 -15.48 -2.49
C GLY A 130 30.42 -14.82 -3.34
N PHE A 131 29.20 -14.72 -2.82
CA PHE A 131 28.15 -13.90 -3.42
C PHE A 131 28.62 -12.45 -3.58
N ASP A 132 28.38 -11.87 -4.76
CA ASP A 132 28.74 -10.49 -5.07
C ASP A 132 27.51 -9.57 -5.00
N ALA A 133 27.33 -8.90 -3.86
CA ALA A 133 26.24 -7.95 -3.63
C ALA A 133 26.27 -6.72 -4.57
N GLY A 134 27.42 -6.41 -5.18
CA GLY A 134 27.55 -5.32 -6.16
C GLY A 134 27.04 -5.69 -7.56
N ARG A 135 26.79 -6.98 -7.83
CA ARG A 135 26.39 -7.47 -9.16
C ARG A 135 25.16 -8.39 -9.10
N VAL A 136 24.16 -8.00 -8.30
CA VAL A 136 22.90 -8.78 -8.21
C VAL A 136 22.11 -8.68 -9.53
N ARG A 137 21.77 -9.84 -10.10
CA ARG A 137 20.93 -9.95 -11.31
C ARG A 137 19.47 -10.30 -11.01
N GLN A 138 19.21 -10.89 -9.84
CA GLN A 138 17.89 -11.29 -9.40
C GLN A 138 17.72 -10.98 -7.91
N TRP A 139 16.78 -10.15 -7.60
CA TRP A 139 16.40 -9.80 -6.23
C TRP A 139 15.36 -10.78 -5.69
N ALA A 140 15.41 -11.04 -4.40
CA ALA A 140 14.38 -11.87 -3.77
C ALA A 140 13.12 -11.09 -3.43
N TYR A 141 13.25 -9.83 -2.98
CA TYR A 141 12.15 -9.10 -2.34
C TYR A 141 12.24 -7.59 -2.55
N ASN A 142 11.14 -6.87 -2.31
CA ASN A 142 11.05 -5.44 -2.53
C ASN A 142 11.01 -4.60 -1.24
N ALA A 143 11.83 -4.96 -0.23
CA ALA A 143 11.99 -4.05 0.91
C ALA A 143 12.44 -2.66 0.41
N ALA A 144 11.70 -1.63 0.81
CA ALA A 144 11.92 -0.25 0.34
C ALA A 144 11.21 0.75 1.25
N ASN A 145 11.48 2.05 1.04
CA ASN A 145 10.73 3.16 1.62
C ASN A 145 9.34 3.29 0.97
N ASP A 146 8.52 2.26 1.11
CA ASP A 146 7.13 2.20 0.64
C ASP A 146 6.19 2.02 1.83
N ALA A 147 5.37 3.04 2.08
CA ALA A 147 4.46 3.04 3.22
C ALA A 147 3.42 1.93 3.12
N GLN A 148 2.68 1.88 2.03
CA GLN A 148 1.53 1.00 1.91
C GLN A 148 1.94 -0.43 1.58
N GLY A 149 2.83 -0.63 0.63
CA GLY A 149 3.27 -1.96 0.24
C GLY A 149 4.12 -2.63 1.31
N ILE A 150 4.94 -1.88 2.04
CA ILE A 150 6.01 -2.42 2.88
C ILE A 150 5.85 -2.01 4.35
N TYR A 151 6.34 -0.83 4.76
CA TYR A 151 6.68 -0.61 6.16
C TYR A 151 5.49 -0.53 7.12
N LEU A 152 4.30 -0.06 6.70
CA LEU A 152 3.13 -0.06 7.57
C LEU A 152 2.71 -1.48 8.00
N ASN A 153 2.81 -2.45 7.09
CA ASN A 153 2.49 -3.84 7.38
C ASN A 153 3.49 -4.44 8.38
N TYR A 154 4.78 -4.11 8.22
CA TYR A 154 5.84 -4.54 9.15
C TYR A 154 5.66 -3.90 10.52
N ILE A 155 5.42 -2.58 10.60
CA ILE A 155 5.13 -1.87 11.86
C ILE A 155 3.95 -2.55 12.58
N GLY A 156 2.83 -2.77 11.88
CA GLY A 156 1.65 -3.40 12.46
C GLY A 156 1.94 -4.82 12.96
N SER A 157 2.67 -5.62 12.17
CA SER A 157 3.01 -7.00 12.52
C SER A 157 4.10 -7.12 13.60
N ALA A 158 4.77 -6.03 13.95
CA ALA A 158 5.60 -5.89 15.15
C ALA A 158 4.83 -5.36 16.37
N GLY A 159 3.52 -5.11 16.24
CA GLY A 159 2.72 -4.50 17.31
C GLY A 159 2.94 -2.99 17.46
N GLY A 160 3.60 -2.35 16.50
CA GLY A 160 3.82 -0.91 16.47
C GLY A 160 2.64 -0.15 15.86
N VAL A 161 2.70 1.18 15.97
CA VAL A 161 1.75 2.11 15.38
C VAL A 161 2.50 3.18 14.60
N PHE A 162 1.87 3.70 13.54
CA PHE A 162 2.43 4.81 12.77
C PHE A 162 1.83 6.15 13.21
N ARG A 163 0.54 6.16 13.53
CA ARG A 163 -0.18 7.30 14.10
C ARG A 163 -1.04 6.89 15.28
N ALA A 164 -1.24 7.81 16.21
CA ALA A 164 -2.19 7.71 17.30
C ALA A 164 -3.07 8.99 17.27
N GLY A 165 -4.31 8.85 16.82
CA GLY A 165 -5.16 9.99 16.50
C GLY A 165 -4.51 10.91 15.45
N ASP A 166 -4.42 12.20 15.76
CA ASP A 166 -3.85 13.21 14.86
C ASP A 166 -2.32 13.41 15.01
N ARG A 167 -1.62 12.53 15.75
CA ARG A 167 -0.18 12.63 15.97
C ARG A 167 0.57 11.49 15.28
N PHE A 168 1.75 11.77 14.75
CA PHE A 168 2.71 10.73 14.39
C PHE A 168 3.25 10.10 15.68
N ALA A 169 3.32 8.78 15.71
CA ALA A 169 3.63 7.99 16.90
C ALA A 169 4.54 6.77 16.59
N PHE A 170 5.33 6.87 15.53
CA PHE A 170 6.19 5.76 15.06
C PHE A 170 7.55 5.68 15.77
N ASP A 171 7.88 6.56 16.73
CA ASP A 171 8.98 6.36 17.68
C ASP A 171 8.50 5.41 18.79
N ASN A 172 8.35 4.14 18.44
CA ASN A 172 7.94 3.07 19.35
C ASN A 172 8.71 1.77 19.03
N PRO A 173 8.82 0.83 19.99
CA PRO A 173 9.62 -0.38 19.82
C PRO A 173 9.27 -1.20 18.58
N GLY A 174 7.99 -1.41 18.30
CA GLY A 174 7.56 -2.19 17.13
C GLY A 174 7.93 -1.53 15.80
N ALA A 175 7.86 -0.21 15.69
CA ALA A 175 8.30 0.50 14.48
C ALA A 175 9.83 0.46 14.34
N VAL A 176 10.58 0.64 15.43
CA VAL A 176 12.05 0.52 15.42
C VAL A 176 12.45 -0.87 14.94
N GLU A 177 11.83 -1.92 15.47
CA GLU A 177 12.06 -3.31 15.07
C GLU A 177 11.78 -3.54 13.59
N ALA A 178 10.61 -3.09 13.12
CA ALA A 178 10.19 -3.23 11.73
C ALA A 178 11.15 -2.53 10.75
N PHE A 179 11.51 -1.27 11.01
CA PHE A 179 12.44 -0.54 10.16
C PHE A 179 13.86 -1.10 10.22
N THR A 180 14.34 -1.52 11.40
CA THR A 180 15.64 -2.19 11.53
C THR A 180 15.70 -3.45 10.68
N TYR A 181 14.65 -4.26 10.70
CA TYR A 181 14.56 -5.45 9.88
C TYR A 181 14.58 -5.12 8.37
N LEU A 182 13.78 -4.16 7.92
CA LEU A 182 13.72 -3.76 6.52
C LEU A 182 15.03 -3.16 6.00
N VAL A 183 15.67 -2.29 6.79
CA VAL A 183 16.97 -1.68 6.47
C VAL A 183 18.04 -2.76 6.34
N ARG A 184 18.00 -3.79 7.22
CA ARG A 184 18.91 -4.93 7.17
C ARG A 184 18.75 -5.77 5.90
N LEU A 185 17.52 -6.03 5.45
CA LEU A 185 17.29 -6.77 4.19
C LEU A 185 17.97 -6.11 2.99
N ILE A 186 18.07 -4.77 3.02
CA ILE A 186 18.66 -3.97 1.93
C ILE A 186 20.19 -3.92 2.07
N ASN A 187 20.69 -3.51 3.24
CA ASN A 187 22.09 -3.06 3.41
C ASN A 187 23.02 -4.16 3.92
N ASP A 188 22.52 -5.13 4.69
CA ASP A 188 23.34 -6.21 5.26
C ASP A 188 23.15 -7.53 4.51
N ASP A 189 21.88 -7.91 4.29
CA ASP A 189 21.54 -9.18 3.64
C ASP A 189 21.57 -9.07 2.11
N HIS A 190 21.47 -7.86 1.56
CA HIS A 190 21.46 -7.54 0.12
C HIS A 190 20.43 -8.36 -0.69
N VAL A 191 19.27 -8.64 -0.08
CA VAL A 191 18.21 -9.45 -0.70
C VAL A 191 17.11 -8.61 -1.36
N ALA A 192 17.17 -7.30 -1.20
CA ALA A 192 16.30 -6.32 -1.82
C ALA A 192 17.13 -5.26 -2.57
N PRO A 193 16.55 -4.56 -3.57
CA PRO A 193 17.25 -3.50 -4.29
C PRO A 193 17.77 -2.42 -3.35
N PRO A 194 18.92 -1.80 -3.65
CA PRO A 194 19.48 -0.74 -2.84
C PRO A 194 18.55 0.49 -2.83
N ALA A 195 18.50 1.20 -1.70
CA ALA A 195 17.64 2.36 -1.55
C ALA A 195 17.99 3.51 -2.52
N SER A 196 19.22 3.56 -3.02
CA SER A 196 19.62 4.49 -4.08
C SER A 196 18.83 4.32 -5.38
N GLU A 197 18.28 3.12 -5.63
CA GLU A 197 17.44 2.84 -6.80
C GLU A 197 15.95 3.04 -6.51
N THR A 198 15.52 2.87 -5.26
CA THR A 198 14.10 2.83 -4.90
C THR A 198 13.56 4.11 -4.29
N ASN A 199 14.38 4.91 -3.58
CA ASN A 199 13.94 6.11 -2.86
C ASN A 199 13.29 7.17 -3.78
N ASP A 200 13.83 7.35 -4.99
CA ASP A 200 13.31 8.30 -5.96
C ASP A 200 12.56 7.64 -7.13
N ASN A 201 12.50 6.29 -7.14
CA ASN A 201 11.81 5.51 -8.15
C ASN A 201 10.92 4.44 -7.50
N GLY A 202 9.74 4.82 -7.04
CA GLY A 202 8.76 3.91 -6.42
C GLY A 202 8.28 2.76 -7.32
N ASP A 203 8.52 2.85 -8.64
CA ASP A 203 8.17 1.81 -9.60
C ASP A 203 9.31 0.82 -9.87
N PHE A 204 10.50 1.06 -9.31
CA PHE A 204 11.68 0.24 -9.59
C PHE A 204 11.43 -1.25 -9.31
N SER A 205 10.98 -1.57 -8.10
CA SER A 205 10.75 -2.97 -7.69
C SER A 205 9.67 -3.66 -8.53
N ARG A 206 8.57 -2.95 -8.84
CA ARG A 206 7.55 -3.48 -9.76
C ARG A 206 8.14 -3.80 -11.13
N ASN A 207 8.95 -2.90 -11.68
CA ASN A 207 9.58 -3.09 -12.97
C ASN A 207 10.58 -4.26 -12.94
N GLN A 208 11.31 -4.48 -11.85
CA GLN A 208 12.17 -5.66 -11.68
C GLN A 208 11.34 -6.96 -11.65
N PHE A 209 10.19 -6.95 -10.94
CA PHE A 209 9.30 -8.10 -10.92
C PHE A 209 8.75 -8.41 -12.33
N LEU A 210 8.22 -7.42 -13.03
CA LEU A 210 7.69 -7.57 -14.39
C LEU A 210 8.74 -8.04 -15.40
N ALA A 211 10.00 -7.65 -15.20
CA ALA A 211 11.13 -8.10 -16.00
C ALA A 211 11.63 -9.51 -15.64
N GLY A 212 10.97 -10.21 -14.70
CA GLY A 212 11.39 -11.54 -14.25
C GLY A 212 12.68 -11.54 -13.42
N ARG A 213 13.07 -10.41 -12.83
CA ARG A 213 14.29 -10.23 -12.03
C ARG A 213 14.02 -10.04 -10.53
N MET A 214 12.79 -10.31 -10.09
CA MET A 214 12.42 -10.32 -8.68
C MET A 214 11.53 -11.52 -8.40
N ALA A 215 11.82 -12.24 -7.31
CA ALA A 215 11.11 -13.47 -6.98
C ALA A 215 9.79 -13.22 -6.24
N LEU A 216 9.80 -12.30 -5.28
CA LEU A 216 8.67 -11.94 -4.43
C LEU A 216 8.48 -10.42 -4.45
N PHE A 217 7.26 -9.98 -4.78
CA PHE A 217 6.88 -8.58 -4.84
C PHE A 217 5.68 -8.32 -3.93
N GLN A 218 5.91 -7.76 -2.74
CA GLN A 218 4.84 -7.43 -1.79
C GLN A 218 4.16 -6.13 -2.20
N SER A 219 2.86 -6.20 -2.47
CA SER A 219 2.07 -5.06 -2.91
C SER A 219 0.56 -5.31 -2.76
N GLY A 220 -0.26 -4.33 -3.11
CA GLY A 220 -1.71 -4.41 -3.09
C GLY A 220 -2.33 -4.81 -4.43
N THR A 221 -3.66 -4.91 -4.43
CA THR A 221 -4.48 -5.23 -5.61
C THR A 221 -4.34 -4.20 -6.73
N TYR A 222 -3.89 -2.99 -6.44
CA TYR A 222 -3.64 -1.91 -7.41
C TYR A 222 -2.56 -2.25 -8.46
N ASN A 223 -1.71 -3.26 -8.21
CA ASN A 223 -0.75 -3.77 -9.18
C ASN A 223 -1.24 -5.01 -9.96
N LEU A 224 -2.38 -5.58 -9.59
CA LEU A 224 -2.85 -6.87 -10.10
C LEU A 224 -3.06 -6.86 -11.62
N ALA A 225 -3.76 -5.84 -12.14
CA ALA A 225 -3.99 -5.71 -13.58
C ALA A 225 -2.68 -5.50 -14.37
N THR A 226 -1.73 -4.75 -13.81
CA THR A 226 -0.43 -4.52 -14.43
C THR A 226 0.39 -5.82 -14.49
N VAL A 227 0.43 -6.56 -13.37
CA VAL A 227 1.12 -7.86 -13.32
C VAL A 227 0.48 -8.84 -14.29
N ALA A 228 -0.84 -8.96 -14.27
CA ALA A 228 -1.55 -9.87 -15.17
C ALA A 228 -1.38 -9.53 -16.65
N GLY A 229 -1.23 -8.25 -16.99
CA GLY A 229 -1.04 -7.80 -18.37
C GLY A 229 0.40 -7.84 -18.88
N GLN A 230 1.39 -7.85 -18.00
CA GLN A 230 2.79 -7.65 -18.38
C GLN A 230 3.75 -8.75 -17.92
N ALA A 231 3.39 -9.57 -16.93
CA ALA A 231 4.27 -10.66 -16.49
C ALA A 231 4.30 -11.76 -17.56
N GLY A 232 5.47 -11.96 -18.18
CA GLY A 232 5.71 -12.99 -19.18
C GLY A 232 6.11 -14.35 -18.61
N PHE A 233 5.86 -14.60 -17.32
CA PHE A 233 6.23 -15.80 -16.58
C PHE A 233 5.04 -16.30 -15.73
N ARG A 234 5.11 -17.51 -15.22
CA ARG A 234 4.08 -18.03 -14.29
C ARG A 234 4.20 -17.32 -12.95
N TRP A 235 3.10 -16.81 -12.46
CA TRP A 235 3.03 -16.08 -11.20
C TRP A 235 1.75 -16.40 -10.43
N GLY A 236 1.72 -16.00 -9.18
CA GLY A 236 0.54 -16.09 -8.34
C GLY A 236 0.65 -15.14 -7.15
N VAL A 237 -0.26 -15.29 -6.19
CA VAL A 237 -0.36 -14.45 -5.00
C VAL A 237 -0.33 -15.34 -3.75
N ALA A 238 0.46 -14.96 -2.77
CA ALA A 238 0.54 -15.60 -1.46
C ALA A 238 0.27 -14.57 -0.34
N MET A 239 -0.01 -15.07 0.86
CA MET A 239 -0.13 -14.21 2.05
C MET A 239 1.18 -13.48 2.33
N LEU A 240 1.11 -12.22 2.82
CA LEU A 240 2.30 -11.55 3.31
C LEU A 240 2.91 -12.30 4.51
N PRO A 241 4.24 -12.17 4.76
CA PRO A 241 4.90 -12.82 5.88
C PRO A 241 4.27 -12.41 7.23
N ALA A 242 4.18 -13.35 8.16
CA ALA A 242 3.77 -13.04 9.53
C ALA A 242 4.94 -12.40 10.28
N GLY A 243 4.67 -11.38 11.07
CA GLY A 243 5.64 -10.82 12.02
C GLY A 243 5.45 -11.37 13.44
N PRO A 244 6.09 -10.77 14.44
CA PRO A 244 6.00 -11.19 15.84
C PRO A 244 4.56 -11.29 16.37
N THR A 245 3.68 -10.35 16.01
CA THR A 245 2.27 -10.34 16.44
C THR A 245 1.30 -10.96 15.42
N GLY A 246 1.82 -11.54 14.34
CA GLY A 246 1.03 -12.16 13.28
C GLY A 246 1.08 -11.40 11.95
N ARG A 247 0.12 -11.69 11.06
CA ARG A 247 -0.03 -10.96 9.80
C ARG A 247 -0.91 -9.74 10.03
N VAL A 248 -0.37 -8.57 9.75
CA VAL A 248 -1.09 -7.31 9.85
C VAL A 248 -1.00 -6.60 8.51
N SER A 249 -2.10 -6.12 7.99
CA SER A 249 -2.13 -5.37 6.74
C SER A 249 -2.72 -3.99 6.92
N VAL A 250 -2.19 -3.05 6.16
CA VAL A 250 -2.86 -1.78 5.93
C VAL A 250 -3.90 -1.95 4.82
N THR A 251 -5.01 -1.23 4.92
CA THR A 251 -5.97 -1.05 3.84
C THR A 251 -6.09 0.42 3.51
N ASN A 252 -6.32 0.72 2.25
CA ASN A 252 -6.55 2.08 1.78
C ASN A 252 -7.75 2.09 0.82
N GLY A 253 -8.25 3.27 0.52
CA GLY A 253 -9.31 3.44 -0.45
C GLY A 253 -9.19 4.79 -1.14
N ILE A 254 -9.76 4.84 -2.33
CA ILE A 254 -9.95 6.06 -3.11
C ILE A 254 -11.44 6.27 -3.27
N ALA A 255 -11.91 7.48 -3.00
CA ALA A 255 -13.29 7.89 -3.23
C ALA A 255 -13.36 8.94 -4.33
N ALA A 256 -14.47 8.98 -5.04
CA ALA A 256 -14.82 10.11 -5.89
C ALA A 256 -15.49 11.19 -5.03
N ALA A 257 -14.94 12.38 -5.05
CA ALA A 257 -15.48 13.56 -4.36
C ALA A 257 -16.03 14.56 -5.37
N GLY A 258 -17.18 15.15 -5.05
CA GLY A 258 -17.72 16.27 -5.81
C GLY A 258 -17.13 17.59 -5.32
N ASN A 259 -16.76 18.46 -6.26
CA ASN A 259 -16.31 19.82 -5.97
C ASN A 259 -17.51 20.68 -5.52
N SER A 260 -17.46 21.23 -4.30
CA SER A 260 -18.53 22.10 -3.80
C SER A 260 -18.69 23.40 -4.59
N ALA A 261 -17.66 23.81 -5.33
CA ALA A 261 -17.66 25.00 -6.19
C ALA A 261 -18.01 24.70 -7.67
N SER A 262 -18.41 23.45 -8.00
CA SER A 262 -18.79 23.09 -9.35
C SER A 262 -19.93 23.97 -9.88
N ALA A 263 -19.83 24.44 -11.11
CA ALA A 263 -20.91 25.11 -11.83
C ALA A 263 -22.03 24.13 -12.28
N HIS A 264 -21.79 22.80 -12.14
CA HIS A 264 -22.66 21.75 -12.65
C HIS A 264 -23.13 20.75 -11.56
N PRO A 265 -23.67 21.21 -10.41
CA PRO A 265 -23.93 20.35 -9.25
C PRO A 265 -24.87 19.17 -9.55
N ASP A 266 -25.89 19.37 -10.42
CA ASP A 266 -26.79 18.29 -10.83
C ASP A 266 -26.13 17.23 -11.69
N ALA A 267 -25.17 17.59 -12.55
CA ALA A 267 -24.41 16.65 -13.33
C ALA A 267 -23.46 15.86 -12.41
N VAL A 268 -22.76 16.54 -11.50
CA VAL A 268 -21.92 15.91 -10.48
C VAL A 268 -22.72 14.90 -9.66
N ARG A 269 -23.91 15.29 -9.16
CA ARG A 269 -24.80 14.39 -8.40
C ARG A 269 -25.15 13.14 -9.18
N ARG A 270 -25.51 13.25 -10.48
CA ARG A 270 -25.85 12.09 -11.32
C ARG A 270 -24.68 11.15 -11.53
N VAL A 271 -23.49 11.69 -11.79
CA VAL A 271 -22.28 10.89 -11.98
C VAL A 271 -21.90 10.18 -10.67
N LEU A 272 -21.86 10.88 -9.55
CA LEU A 272 -21.57 10.29 -8.24
C LEU A 272 -22.59 9.22 -7.85
N ALA A 273 -23.88 9.43 -8.15
CA ALA A 273 -24.94 8.46 -7.89
C ALA A 273 -24.70 7.16 -8.69
N TRP A 274 -24.33 7.28 -9.98
CA TRP A 274 -23.99 6.11 -10.80
C TRP A 274 -22.72 5.42 -10.31
N MET A 275 -21.67 6.17 -10.01
CA MET A 275 -20.40 5.64 -9.47
C MET A 275 -20.62 4.84 -8.18
N GLY A 276 -21.51 5.30 -7.30
CA GLY A 276 -21.85 4.62 -6.03
C GLY A 276 -22.92 3.53 -6.16
N SER A 277 -23.53 3.34 -7.35
CA SER A 277 -24.54 2.33 -7.57
C SER A 277 -23.97 0.92 -7.72
N THR A 278 -24.82 -0.09 -7.58
CA THR A 278 -24.45 -1.49 -7.88
C THR A 278 -23.95 -1.65 -9.31
N GLU A 279 -24.60 -0.98 -10.28
CA GLU A 279 -24.22 -1.04 -11.69
C GLU A 279 -22.83 -0.45 -11.94
N GLY A 280 -22.55 0.76 -11.42
CA GLY A 280 -21.24 1.41 -11.54
C GLY A 280 -20.13 0.59 -10.87
N ASN A 281 -20.39 0.04 -9.71
CA ASN A 281 -19.45 -0.84 -9.01
C ASN A 281 -19.22 -2.17 -9.75
N GLN A 282 -20.27 -2.78 -10.31
CA GLN A 282 -20.12 -3.98 -11.14
C GLN A 282 -19.32 -3.70 -12.43
N TYR A 283 -19.41 -2.50 -12.99
CA TYR A 283 -18.67 -2.13 -14.18
C TYR A 283 -17.15 -2.23 -13.94
N VAL A 284 -16.65 -1.62 -12.87
CA VAL A 284 -15.22 -1.70 -12.52
C VAL A 284 -14.81 -3.11 -12.07
N GLY A 285 -15.67 -3.80 -11.34
CA GLY A 285 -15.41 -5.16 -10.87
C GLY A 285 -15.28 -6.18 -12.01
N ARG A 286 -16.16 -6.13 -13.01
CA ARG A 286 -16.12 -7.02 -14.20
C ARG A 286 -14.87 -6.85 -15.05
N GLN A 287 -14.16 -5.75 -14.91
CA GLN A 287 -12.89 -5.50 -15.60
C GLN A 287 -11.67 -5.86 -14.72
N GLY A 288 -11.90 -6.30 -13.48
CA GLY A 288 -10.84 -6.60 -12.53
C GLY A 288 -10.01 -5.39 -12.11
N SER A 289 -10.48 -4.17 -12.44
CA SER A 289 -9.69 -2.94 -12.22
C SER A 289 -9.76 -2.44 -10.77
N ALA A 290 -10.87 -2.66 -10.08
CA ALA A 290 -11.04 -2.31 -8.68
C ALA A 290 -12.05 -3.23 -7.99
N ILE A 291 -11.89 -3.39 -6.67
CA ILE A 291 -12.85 -4.12 -5.84
C ILE A 291 -14.07 -3.22 -5.65
N PRO A 292 -15.28 -3.72 -5.97
CA PRO A 292 -16.51 -2.97 -5.71
C PRO A 292 -16.66 -2.62 -4.22
N ALA A 293 -16.96 -1.37 -3.93
CA ALA A 293 -17.34 -0.94 -2.59
C ALA A 293 -18.76 -1.39 -2.20
N VAL A 294 -19.63 -1.61 -3.19
CA VAL A 294 -20.94 -2.23 -3.01
C VAL A 294 -20.76 -3.72 -2.75
N THR A 295 -21.09 -4.18 -1.55
CA THR A 295 -20.83 -5.57 -1.11
C THR A 295 -21.45 -6.60 -2.04
N SER A 296 -22.71 -6.38 -2.49
CA SER A 296 -23.40 -7.29 -3.43
C SER A 296 -22.79 -7.34 -4.84
N ALA A 297 -21.92 -6.41 -5.18
CA ALA A 297 -21.24 -6.33 -6.46
C ALA A 297 -19.83 -6.97 -6.45
N GLN A 298 -19.32 -7.40 -5.30
CA GLN A 298 -17.93 -7.88 -5.20
C GLN A 298 -17.67 -9.19 -5.95
N GLN A 299 -18.69 -10.05 -6.05
CA GLN A 299 -18.53 -11.37 -6.68
C GLN A 299 -18.01 -11.27 -8.13
N VAL A 300 -18.40 -10.24 -8.89
CA VAL A 300 -17.94 -10.08 -10.27
C VAL A 300 -16.43 -9.86 -10.40
N TYR A 301 -15.81 -9.30 -9.36
CA TYR A 301 -14.36 -9.11 -9.30
C TYR A 301 -13.64 -10.45 -9.08
N PHE A 302 -14.16 -11.27 -8.17
CA PHE A 302 -13.60 -12.61 -7.92
C PHE A 302 -13.75 -13.50 -9.14
N ASP A 303 -14.92 -13.49 -9.78
CA ASP A 303 -15.19 -14.29 -11.00
C ASP A 303 -14.27 -13.87 -12.14
N TYR A 304 -14.02 -12.58 -12.31
CA TYR A 304 -13.08 -12.08 -13.31
C TYR A 304 -11.68 -12.68 -13.11
N TRP A 305 -11.12 -12.54 -11.91
CA TRP A 305 -9.76 -13.03 -11.64
C TRP A 305 -9.65 -14.54 -11.64
N LEU A 306 -10.68 -15.24 -11.18
CA LEU A 306 -10.76 -16.69 -11.27
C LEU A 306 -10.75 -17.15 -12.73
N SER A 307 -11.48 -16.45 -13.62
CA SER A 307 -11.48 -16.74 -15.06
C SER A 307 -10.11 -16.54 -15.72
N LYS A 308 -9.24 -15.74 -15.12
CA LYS A 308 -7.84 -15.55 -15.53
C LYS A 308 -6.88 -16.53 -14.86
N GLY A 309 -7.38 -17.46 -14.04
CA GLY A 309 -6.55 -18.41 -13.29
C GLY A 309 -5.80 -17.78 -12.11
N VAL A 310 -6.19 -16.60 -11.66
CA VAL A 310 -5.52 -15.88 -10.55
C VAL A 310 -6.33 -16.01 -9.27
N ASP A 311 -5.71 -16.57 -8.24
CA ASP A 311 -6.29 -16.61 -6.89
C ASP A 311 -5.98 -15.32 -6.14
N VAL A 312 -6.99 -14.46 -6.00
CA VAL A 312 -6.88 -13.18 -5.28
C VAL A 312 -7.25 -13.27 -3.79
N ARG A 313 -7.65 -14.45 -3.31
CA ARG A 313 -8.07 -14.65 -1.91
C ARG A 313 -7.03 -14.22 -0.87
N PRO A 314 -5.70 -14.36 -1.08
CA PRO A 314 -4.72 -13.89 -0.11
C PRO A 314 -4.85 -12.42 0.27
N PHE A 315 -5.22 -11.54 -0.66
CA PHE A 315 -5.46 -10.12 -0.38
C PHE A 315 -6.63 -9.89 0.59
N PHE A 316 -7.61 -10.76 0.59
CA PHE A 316 -8.79 -10.66 1.46
C PHE A 316 -8.60 -11.43 2.76
N ALA A 317 -7.95 -12.58 2.70
CA ALA A 317 -7.74 -13.44 3.87
C ALA A 317 -6.92 -12.74 4.97
N VAL A 318 -5.98 -11.87 4.58
CA VAL A 318 -5.20 -11.08 5.55
C VAL A 318 -6.07 -10.11 6.35
N LEU A 319 -7.22 -9.69 5.82
CA LEU A 319 -8.14 -8.77 6.49
C LEU A 319 -8.98 -9.46 7.60
N ASN A 320 -8.94 -10.78 7.68
CA ASN A 320 -9.54 -11.51 8.81
C ASN A 320 -8.72 -11.40 10.10
N GLY A 321 -7.47 -10.93 9.98
CA GLY A 321 -6.56 -10.65 11.08
C GLY A 321 -6.58 -9.19 11.54
N PRO A 322 -5.65 -8.83 12.45
CA PRO A 322 -5.47 -7.45 12.87
C PRO A 322 -5.04 -6.57 11.70
N ARG A 323 -5.39 -5.28 11.77
CA ARG A 323 -5.07 -4.27 10.75
C ARG A 323 -4.33 -3.11 11.38
N ILE A 324 -3.48 -2.46 10.59
CA ILE A 324 -2.94 -1.14 10.93
C ILE A 324 -3.76 -0.09 10.16
N ALA A 325 -4.14 0.98 10.85
CA ALA A 325 -4.88 2.06 10.21
C ALA A 325 -4.04 2.72 9.11
N ALA A 326 -4.65 2.95 7.94
CA ALA A 326 -4.04 3.78 6.93
C ALA A 326 -3.79 5.18 7.50
N PRO A 327 -2.58 5.74 7.34
CA PRO A 327 -2.26 7.04 7.88
C PRO A 327 -3.09 8.13 7.19
N GLY A 328 -3.62 9.04 8.00
CA GLY A 328 -4.49 10.12 7.54
C GLY A 328 -4.85 11.05 8.71
N GLY A 329 -5.84 11.93 8.52
CA GLY A 329 -6.32 12.83 9.56
C GLY A 329 -5.67 14.21 9.56
N ALA A 330 -6.01 15.04 10.58
CA ALA A 330 -5.53 16.41 10.64
C ALA A 330 -4.01 16.50 10.70
N GLY A 331 -3.43 17.43 9.94
CA GLY A 331 -1.98 17.66 9.86
C GLY A 331 -1.18 16.55 9.16
N PHE A 332 -1.80 15.42 8.76
CA PHE A 332 -1.06 14.30 8.16
C PHE A 332 -0.26 14.73 6.92
N ALA A 333 -0.89 15.43 5.99
CA ALA A 333 -0.24 15.83 4.75
C ALA A 333 1.03 16.68 4.98
N ALA A 334 0.94 17.64 5.90
CA ALA A 334 2.06 18.52 6.26
C ALA A 334 3.19 17.72 6.94
N GLY A 335 2.84 16.91 7.94
CA GLY A 335 3.83 16.09 8.65
C GLY A 335 4.47 15.04 7.74
N ASN A 336 3.69 14.39 6.87
CA ASN A 336 4.23 13.36 5.97
C ASN A 336 5.24 13.92 4.93
N GLN A 337 5.07 15.17 4.51
CA GLN A 337 6.00 15.82 3.57
C GLN A 337 7.43 15.92 4.09
N VAL A 338 7.60 16.08 5.40
CA VAL A 338 8.93 16.24 6.01
C VAL A 338 9.60 14.91 6.33
N LEU A 339 8.90 13.78 6.18
CA LEU A 339 9.46 12.45 6.50
C LEU A 339 10.48 11.96 5.48
N LYS A 340 10.28 12.30 4.19
CA LYS A 340 11.08 11.72 3.10
C LYS A 340 12.59 11.78 3.33
N PRO A 341 13.23 12.93 3.62
CA PRO A 341 14.68 12.99 3.78
C PRO A 341 15.20 12.15 4.96
N TYR A 342 14.42 12.02 6.04
CA TYR A 342 14.79 11.16 7.16
C TYR A 342 14.75 9.68 6.79
N PHE A 343 13.68 9.25 6.16
CA PHE A 343 13.50 7.86 5.76
C PHE A 343 14.46 7.47 4.64
N ASP A 344 14.71 8.37 3.68
CA ASP A 344 15.67 8.12 2.61
C ASP A 344 17.08 7.84 3.17
N GLU A 345 17.57 8.65 4.10
CA GLU A 345 18.88 8.44 4.74
C GLU A 345 18.92 7.16 5.59
N MET A 346 17.81 6.84 6.25
CA MET A 346 17.68 5.60 7.04
C MET A 346 17.71 4.36 6.12
N PHE A 347 16.94 4.34 5.04
CA PHE A 347 16.94 3.22 4.11
C PHE A 347 18.26 3.09 3.33
N LEU A 348 18.99 4.19 3.11
CA LEU A 348 20.36 4.16 2.60
C LEU A 348 21.39 3.60 3.60
N GLY A 349 20.98 3.29 4.83
CA GLY A 349 21.90 2.82 5.88
C GLY A 349 22.85 3.90 6.43
N ARG A 350 22.54 5.19 6.17
CA ARG A 350 23.40 6.33 6.57
C ARG A 350 23.07 6.91 7.94
N SER A 351 21.95 6.49 8.53
CA SER A 351 21.51 6.95 9.83
C SER A 351 20.93 5.81 10.65
N ASP A 352 21.12 5.89 11.98
CA ASP A 352 20.57 4.95 12.95
C ASP A 352 19.04 4.99 12.96
N VAL A 353 18.39 3.83 12.95
CA VAL A 353 16.94 3.71 12.83
C VAL A 353 16.21 4.40 13.98
N ALA A 354 16.55 4.07 15.23
CA ALA A 354 15.83 4.61 16.40
C ALA A 354 15.98 6.12 16.51
N THR A 355 17.19 6.63 16.30
CA THR A 355 17.48 8.06 16.31
C THR A 355 16.73 8.78 15.18
N THR A 356 16.69 8.17 13.99
CA THR A 356 16.00 8.75 12.84
C THR A 356 14.50 8.81 13.05
N LEU A 357 13.89 7.73 13.55
CA LEU A 357 12.44 7.69 13.81
C LEU A 357 12.02 8.77 14.81
N ARG A 358 12.78 8.94 15.90
CA ARG A 358 12.50 9.99 16.88
C ARG A 358 12.53 11.37 16.25
N ARG A 359 13.62 11.71 15.55
CA ARG A 359 13.79 13.01 14.90
C ARG A 359 12.75 13.27 13.81
N ALA A 360 12.45 12.24 13.02
CA ALA A 360 11.42 12.32 11.98
C ALA A 360 10.03 12.54 12.58
N GLN A 361 9.70 11.84 13.66
CA GLN A 361 8.42 12.00 14.36
C GLN A 361 8.26 13.40 14.93
N ASP A 362 9.30 13.94 15.59
CA ASP A 362 9.28 15.29 16.15
C ASP A 362 9.08 16.33 15.02
N ALA A 363 9.82 16.20 13.92
CA ALA A 363 9.67 17.09 12.77
C ALA A 363 8.27 16.98 12.13
N ALA A 364 7.74 15.77 11.98
CA ALA A 364 6.42 15.54 11.43
C ALA A 364 5.29 16.11 12.31
N ASN A 365 5.40 15.94 13.64
CA ASN A 365 4.43 16.50 14.57
C ASN A 365 4.51 18.04 14.59
N ALA A 366 5.71 18.62 14.57
CA ALA A 366 5.86 20.07 14.47
C ALA A 366 5.25 20.63 13.17
N ALA A 367 5.52 20.00 12.03
CA ALA A 367 4.93 20.39 10.74
C ALA A 367 3.40 20.21 10.70
N ALA A 368 2.87 19.22 11.42
CA ALA A 368 1.44 18.99 11.57
C ALA A 368 0.76 19.96 12.55
N GLY A 369 1.51 20.83 13.24
CA GLY A 369 0.98 21.74 14.25
C GLY A 369 0.59 21.03 15.56
N ARG A 370 1.32 19.98 15.96
CA ARG A 370 1.02 19.11 17.12
C ARG A 370 2.13 19.10 18.17
#